data_4237bf72cf7464b3ac6a344ddf5515a7
#
_entry.id   4237bf72cf7464b3ac6a344ddf5515a7
#
_cell.length_a   1.000
_cell.length_b   1.000
_cell.length_c   1.000
_cell.angle_alpha   90.00
_cell.angle_beta   90.00
_cell.angle_gamma   90.00
#
_symmetry.space_group_name_H-M   'P 1'
#
loop_
_entity.id
_entity.type
_entity.pdbx_description
1 polymer ?
#
loop_
_entity_poly.entity_id
_entity_poly.type
_entity_poly.pdbx_seq_one_letter_code
_entity_poly.pdbx_strand_id
1 'polypeptide(L)'
;EETGNVVIRAAKLFHEYTVSFLAYIMWDPVHMYNAVVNDWKDVEPQITFDVRQPKTKAHSLERLRRFLDTHEYVDVVRFTTFFHQFTLIFDELAREKYVDWFGYSASVSPYILEQFEKEVGYPFRPEYIIDQGYMNNTYRIPSKEFKDFQAFQRREVAKLAKEMVDIVHECGKEAM
;
A
#
# COMPACT_ATOMS: atom_id res chain seq x y z
N GLU A 1 4.88 9.98 -23.72
CA GLU A 1 3.81 9.19 -23.07
C GLU A 1 2.49 9.18 -23.84
N GLU A 2 2.21 10.16 -24.69
CA GLU A 2 0.95 10.23 -25.45
C GLU A 2 0.73 9.07 -26.45
N THR A 3 1.78 8.34 -26.81
CA THR A 3 1.70 7.24 -27.77
C THR A 3 1.85 5.84 -27.17
N GLY A 4 2.03 5.75 -25.86
CA GLY A 4 2.30 4.47 -25.18
C GLY A 4 3.69 3.88 -25.46
N ASN A 5 4.57 4.62 -26.15
CA ASN A 5 5.93 4.17 -26.46
C ASN A 5 6.92 4.76 -25.47
N VAL A 6 7.88 3.94 -25.06
CA VAL A 6 9.02 4.36 -24.25
C VAL A 6 10.24 4.48 -25.15
N VAL A 7 10.91 5.62 -25.09
CA VAL A 7 12.14 5.88 -25.86
C VAL A 7 13.34 5.87 -24.94
N ILE A 8 14.23 4.93 -25.15
CA ILE A 8 15.50 4.87 -24.43
C ILE A 8 16.56 5.58 -25.26
N ARG A 9 17.11 6.68 -24.73
CA ARG A 9 18.19 7.43 -25.37
C ARG A 9 19.53 6.99 -24.81
N ALA A 10 20.56 6.99 -25.66
CA ALA A 10 21.92 6.54 -25.32
C ALA A 10 21.95 5.10 -24.72
N ALA A 11 21.13 4.22 -25.26
CA ALA A 11 21.15 2.81 -24.88
C ALA A 11 22.54 2.20 -25.08
N LYS A 12 22.98 1.44 -24.10
CA LYS A 12 24.26 0.72 -24.16
C LYS A 12 24.05 -0.69 -24.68
N LEU A 13 24.96 -1.18 -25.51
CA LEU A 13 24.91 -2.58 -26.00
C LEU A 13 25.00 -3.55 -24.82
N PHE A 14 24.28 -4.66 -24.94
CA PHE A 14 24.21 -5.74 -23.95
C PHE A 14 23.63 -5.35 -22.59
N HIS A 15 22.93 -4.21 -22.50
CA HIS A 15 22.16 -3.83 -21.31
C HIS A 15 20.69 -4.17 -21.51
N GLU A 16 20.10 -4.73 -20.49
CA GLU A 16 18.65 -4.90 -20.36
C GLU A 16 18.04 -3.65 -19.73
N TYR A 17 16.87 -3.26 -20.19
CA TYR A 17 16.15 -2.09 -19.71
C TYR A 17 14.75 -2.48 -19.29
N THR A 18 14.37 -2.03 -18.10
CA THR A 18 13.04 -2.26 -17.52
C THR A 18 12.26 -0.95 -17.46
N VAL A 19 11.01 -0.97 -17.87
CA VAL A 19 10.09 0.15 -17.68
C VAL A 19 9.31 -0.08 -16.39
N SER A 20 9.40 0.87 -15.47
CA SER A 20 8.70 0.83 -14.19
C SER A 20 7.78 2.03 -14.05
N PHE A 21 6.63 1.84 -13.43
CA PHE A 21 5.69 2.90 -13.12
C PHE A 21 5.07 2.68 -11.74
N LEU A 22 4.55 3.75 -11.13
CA LEU A 22 3.83 3.69 -9.87
C LEU A 22 2.32 3.69 -10.14
N ALA A 23 1.63 2.73 -9.56
CA ALA A 23 0.18 2.69 -9.57
C ALA A 23 -0.36 3.26 -8.25
N TYR A 24 -1.25 4.25 -8.33
CA TYR A 24 -1.85 4.89 -7.16
C TYR A 24 -3.12 4.23 -6.67
N ILE A 25 -3.79 3.49 -7.54
CA ILE A 25 -4.97 2.72 -7.22
C ILE A 25 -4.59 1.25 -7.31
N MET A 26 -4.61 0.61 -6.16
CA MET A 26 -4.33 -0.81 -6.05
C MET A 26 -5.62 -1.57 -5.84
N TRP A 27 -5.54 -2.87 -5.96
CA TRP A 27 -6.66 -3.75 -5.80
C TRP A 27 -7.15 -3.82 -4.34
N ASP A 28 -8.48 -3.86 -4.13
CA ASP A 28 -9.07 -4.01 -2.81
C ASP A 28 -9.31 -5.50 -2.49
N PRO A 29 -8.60 -6.07 -1.51
CA PRO A 29 -8.79 -7.46 -1.13
C PRO A 29 -10.19 -7.73 -0.56
N VAL A 30 -10.81 -6.77 0.12
CA VAL A 30 -12.17 -6.94 0.66
C VAL A 30 -13.17 -7.11 -0.47
N HIS A 31 -13.09 -6.29 -1.49
CA HIS A 31 -13.96 -6.41 -2.67
C HIS A 31 -13.73 -7.73 -3.39
N MET A 32 -12.49 -8.16 -3.55
CA MET A 32 -12.18 -9.45 -4.18
C MET A 32 -12.79 -10.61 -3.40
N TYR A 33 -12.59 -10.68 -2.09
CA TYR A 33 -13.13 -11.78 -1.30
C TYR A 33 -14.66 -11.74 -1.22
N ASN A 34 -15.25 -10.59 -1.10
CA ASN A 34 -16.69 -10.47 -0.94
C ASN A 34 -17.43 -10.61 -2.29
N ALA A 35 -17.05 -9.83 -3.28
CA ALA A 35 -17.78 -9.80 -4.54
C ALA A 35 -17.35 -10.89 -5.53
N VAL A 36 -16.05 -11.21 -5.58
CA VAL A 36 -15.51 -12.16 -6.58
C VAL A 36 -15.47 -13.58 -6.04
N VAL A 37 -14.91 -13.78 -4.85
CA VAL A 37 -14.73 -15.14 -4.28
C VAL A 37 -16.01 -15.66 -3.65
N ASN A 38 -16.72 -14.83 -2.89
CA ASN A 38 -17.93 -15.22 -2.16
C ASN A 38 -19.24 -14.96 -2.94
N ASP A 39 -19.15 -14.36 -4.14
CA ASP A 39 -20.30 -13.97 -4.97
C ASP A 39 -21.36 -13.09 -4.24
N TRP A 40 -20.89 -12.25 -3.34
CA TRP A 40 -21.75 -11.31 -2.60
C TRP A 40 -22.07 -10.11 -3.48
N LYS A 41 -23.17 -10.22 -4.25
CA LYS A 41 -23.55 -9.22 -5.29
C LYS A 41 -24.10 -7.93 -4.71
N ASP A 42 -24.59 -7.95 -3.49
CA ASP A 42 -25.21 -6.80 -2.83
C ASP A 42 -24.20 -5.91 -2.08
N VAL A 43 -22.92 -6.25 -2.13
CA VAL A 43 -21.87 -5.46 -1.51
C VAL A 43 -21.41 -4.38 -2.50
N GLU A 44 -21.60 -3.13 -2.12
CA GLU A 44 -21.14 -2.00 -2.92
C GLU A 44 -19.63 -2.07 -3.11
N PRO A 45 -19.10 -1.94 -4.35
CA PRO A 45 -17.68 -1.95 -4.61
C PRO A 45 -16.97 -0.84 -3.83
N GLN A 46 -16.02 -1.22 -2.99
CA GLN A 46 -15.20 -0.27 -2.27
C GLN A 46 -13.94 0.02 -3.06
N ILE A 47 -13.79 1.25 -3.52
CA ILE A 47 -12.54 1.71 -4.11
C ILE A 47 -11.56 2.00 -2.99
N THR A 48 -10.42 1.34 -3.02
CA THR A 48 -9.38 1.51 -2.01
C THR A 48 -8.63 2.82 -2.24
N PHE A 49 -8.66 3.67 -1.24
CA PHE A 49 -7.87 4.89 -1.19
C PHE A 49 -6.69 4.74 -0.22
N ASP A 50 -5.66 5.54 -0.42
CA ASP A 50 -4.58 5.64 0.54
C ASP A 50 -5.11 6.26 1.86
N VAL A 51 -5.22 5.43 2.89
CA VAL A 51 -5.72 5.83 4.22
C VAL A 51 -4.79 6.82 4.95
N ARG A 52 -3.60 7.07 4.43
CA ARG A 52 -2.69 8.11 4.94
C ARG A 52 -3.08 9.51 4.50
N GLN A 53 -3.86 9.64 3.44
CA GLN A 53 -4.48 10.89 3.03
C GLN A 53 -5.35 11.45 4.17
N PRO A 54 -5.21 12.72 4.58
CA PRO A 54 -5.91 13.27 5.75
C PRO A 54 -7.44 13.06 5.75
N LYS A 55 -8.10 13.28 4.60
CA LYS A 55 -9.56 13.08 4.49
C LYS A 55 -9.94 11.60 4.59
N THR A 56 -9.21 10.73 3.90
CA THR A 56 -9.45 9.28 3.94
C THR A 56 -9.16 8.72 5.33
N LYS A 57 -8.08 9.17 5.95
CA LYS A 57 -7.76 8.81 7.33
C LYS A 57 -8.88 9.20 8.29
N ALA A 58 -9.31 10.46 8.25
CA ALA A 58 -10.39 10.94 9.10
C ALA A 58 -11.68 10.13 8.91
N HIS A 59 -12.05 9.84 7.65
CA HIS A 59 -13.19 8.99 7.34
C HIS A 59 -13.03 7.56 7.88
N SER A 60 -11.86 6.96 7.76
CA SER A 60 -11.60 5.59 8.23
C SER A 60 -11.67 5.50 9.76
N LEU A 61 -11.11 6.48 10.47
CA LEU A 61 -11.17 6.56 11.92
C LEU A 61 -12.60 6.78 12.42
N GLU A 62 -13.35 7.66 11.78
CA GLU A 62 -14.76 7.91 12.08
C GLU A 62 -15.63 6.67 11.82
N ARG A 63 -15.37 5.95 10.74
CA ARG A 63 -16.05 4.70 10.40
C ARG A 63 -15.78 3.62 11.46
N LEU A 64 -14.54 3.50 11.93
CA LEU A 64 -14.18 2.58 13.01
C LEU A 64 -14.93 2.93 14.29
N ARG A 65 -14.94 4.19 14.70
CA ARG A 65 -15.67 4.66 15.89
C ARG A 65 -17.16 4.34 15.79
N ARG A 66 -17.78 4.71 14.68
CA ARG A 66 -19.22 4.42 14.44
C ARG A 66 -19.52 2.92 14.48
N PHE A 67 -18.64 2.10 13.91
CA PHE A 67 -18.80 0.64 13.98
C PHE A 67 -18.83 0.16 15.43
N LEU A 68 -17.89 0.60 16.25
CA LEU A 68 -17.79 0.22 17.66
C LEU A 68 -18.98 0.71 18.48
N ASP A 69 -19.46 1.91 18.22
CA ASP A 69 -20.64 2.50 18.90
C ASP A 69 -21.95 1.74 18.56
N THR A 70 -22.04 1.21 17.35
CA THR A 70 -23.25 0.49 16.89
C THR A 70 -23.20 -1.01 17.12
N HIS A 71 -22.05 -1.56 17.51
CA HIS A 71 -21.85 -3.00 17.71
C HIS A 71 -21.30 -3.26 19.13
N GLU A 72 -22.15 -3.04 20.13
CA GLU A 72 -21.78 -3.17 21.56
C GLU A 72 -21.25 -4.57 21.93
N TYR A 73 -21.71 -5.60 21.21
CA TYR A 73 -21.32 -7.00 21.42
C TYR A 73 -19.89 -7.35 20.94
N VAL A 74 -19.20 -6.42 20.28
CA VAL A 74 -17.79 -6.62 19.87
C VAL A 74 -16.89 -6.34 21.07
N ASP A 75 -16.15 -7.32 21.52
CA ASP A 75 -15.17 -7.18 22.60
C ASP A 75 -13.76 -6.89 22.11
N VAL A 76 -13.38 -7.48 20.98
CA VAL A 76 -12.02 -7.40 20.42
C VAL A 76 -12.05 -7.00 18.95
N VAL A 77 -11.23 -6.03 18.59
CA VAL A 77 -10.98 -5.66 17.19
C VAL A 77 -9.62 -6.15 16.75
N ARG A 78 -9.61 -7.03 15.77
CA ARG A 78 -8.37 -7.51 15.14
C ARG A 78 -8.08 -6.74 13.88
N PHE A 79 -6.92 -6.07 13.85
CA PHE A 79 -6.41 -5.43 12.64
C PHE A 79 -5.53 -6.42 11.86
N THR A 80 -5.87 -6.64 10.60
CA THR A 80 -5.08 -7.51 9.72
C THR A 80 -4.15 -6.68 8.84
N THR A 81 -4.66 -5.58 8.28
CA THR A 81 -3.87 -4.64 7.50
C THR A 81 -4.30 -3.22 7.83
N PHE A 82 -3.36 -2.27 7.82
CA PHE A 82 -3.67 -0.86 8.00
C PHE A 82 -3.76 -0.11 6.66
N PHE A 83 -3.10 -0.60 5.63
CA PHE A 83 -3.20 -0.09 4.27
C PHE A 83 -3.93 -1.11 3.42
N HIS A 84 -4.99 -0.70 2.76
CA HIS A 84 -5.81 -1.56 1.89
C HIS A 84 -5.15 -1.77 0.52
N GLN A 85 -3.84 -1.91 0.49
CA GLN A 85 -3.06 -2.04 -0.74
C GLN A 85 -2.11 -3.21 -0.60
N PHE A 86 -1.91 -3.93 -1.69
CA PHE A 86 -0.85 -4.91 -1.79
C PHE A 86 -0.23 -4.91 -3.19
N THR A 87 1.00 -5.36 -3.26
CA THR A 87 1.76 -5.40 -4.49
C THR A 87 1.69 -6.79 -5.09
N LEU A 88 1.29 -6.85 -6.34
CA LEU A 88 1.31 -8.07 -7.15
C LEU A 88 2.33 -7.91 -8.25
N ILE A 89 3.16 -8.93 -8.45
CA ILE A 89 4.06 -9.02 -9.60
C ILE A 89 3.78 -10.30 -10.34
N PHE A 90 3.61 -10.16 -11.64
CA PHE A 90 3.35 -11.27 -12.55
C PHE A 90 4.54 -11.46 -13.50
N ASP A 91 4.74 -12.70 -13.93
CA ASP A 91 5.67 -13.00 -15.00
C ASP A 91 5.03 -12.76 -16.38
N GLU A 92 5.79 -13.00 -17.44
CA GLU A 92 5.35 -12.86 -18.84
C GLU A 92 4.21 -13.80 -19.24
N LEU A 93 3.92 -14.80 -18.42
CA LEU A 93 2.80 -15.74 -18.60
C LEU A 93 1.61 -15.37 -17.69
N ALA A 94 1.58 -14.17 -17.14
CA ALA A 94 0.59 -13.69 -16.18
C ALA A 94 0.46 -14.56 -14.91
N ARG A 95 1.52 -15.27 -14.54
CA ARG A 95 1.59 -16.01 -13.28
C ARG A 95 2.15 -15.13 -12.19
N GLU A 96 1.55 -15.21 -11.01
CA GLU A 96 1.99 -14.45 -9.86
C GLU A 96 3.39 -14.88 -9.40
N LYS A 97 4.29 -13.92 -9.27
CA LYS A 97 5.64 -14.10 -8.74
C LYS A 97 5.80 -13.63 -7.31
N TYR A 98 5.04 -12.62 -6.94
CA TYR A 98 5.20 -11.95 -5.66
C TYR A 98 3.90 -11.30 -5.22
N VAL A 99 3.60 -11.45 -3.93
CA VAL A 99 2.51 -10.77 -3.24
C VAL A 99 3.04 -10.14 -1.97
N ASP A 100 2.87 -8.85 -1.82
CA ASP A 100 2.99 -8.17 -0.54
C ASP A 100 1.58 -7.96 0.03
N TRP A 101 1.14 -8.88 0.84
CA TRP A 101 -0.20 -8.89 1.43
C TRP A 101 -0.49 -7.69 2.34
N PHE A 102 0.56 -7.08 2.88
CA PHE A 102 0.39 -5.91 3.73
C PHE A 102 0.47 -4.60 2.94
N GLY A 103 0.92 -4.64 1.70
CA GLY A 103 1.01 -3.49 0.81
C GLY A 103 1.99 -2.40 1.24
N TYR A 104 2.85 -2.69 2.21
CA TYR A 104 3.69 -1.66 2.83
C TYR A 104 4.94 -1.36 2.03
N SER A 105 5.47 -2.31 1.30
CA SER A 105 6.74 -2.16 0.60
C SER A 105 6.66 -1.28 -0.64
N ALA A 106 5.49 -1.23 -1.28
CA ALA A 106 5.29 -0.48 -2.53
C ALA A 106 4.02 0.38 -2.54
N SER A 107 3.40 0.60 -1.40
CA SER A 107 2.18 1.39 -1.27
C SER A 107 2.48 2.88 -1.44
N VAL A 108 1.94 3.48 -2.49
CA VAL A 108 2.20 4.89 -2.85
C VAL A 108 0.92 5.63 -3.22
N SER A 109 0.92 6.92 -2.97
CA SER A 109 -0.07 7.88 -3.48
C SER A 109 0.62 9.22 -3.71
N PRO A 110 0.05 10.15 -4.46
CA PRO A 110 0.65 11.48 -4.64
C PRO A 110 0.94 12.17 -3.30
N TYR A 111 0.03 12.07 -2.36
CA TYR A 111 0.19 12.63 -1.02
C TYR A 111 1.41 12.03 -0.29
N ILE A 112 1.52 10.70 -0.28
CA ILE A 112 2.62 10.02 0.43
C ILE A 112 3.97 10.27 -0.24
N LEU A 113 4.02 10.35 -1.56
CA LEU A 113 5.24 10.71 -2.28
C LEU A 113 5.72 12.12 -1.90
N GLU A 114 4.79 13.06 -1.79
CA GLU A 114 5.10 14.43 -1.33
C GLU A 114 5.58 14.44 0.13
N GLN A 115 4.95 13.68 1.03
CA GLN A 115 5.39 13.59 2.43
C GLN A 115 6.76 12.91 2.55
N PHE A 116 7.01 11.88 1.78
CA PHE A 116 8.33 11.23 1.71
C PHE A 116 9.40 12.22 1.27
N GLU A 117 9.19 12.95 0.18
CA GLU A 117 10.13 13.95 -0.31
C GLU A 117 10.41 15.05 0.71
N LYS A 118 9.39 15.53 1.41
CA LYS A 118 9.53 16.52 2.49
C LYS A 118 10.39 16.00 3.65
N GLU A 119 10.27 14.71 3.97
CA GLU A 119 10.98 14.12 5.11
C GLU A 119 12.43 13.77 4.77
N VAL A 120 12.69 13.22 3.59
CA VAL A 120 14.02 12.70 3.24
C VAL A 120 14.84 13.66 2.36
N GLY A 121 14.19 14.65 1.73
CA GLY A 121 14.85 15.69 0.94
C GLY A 121 15.08 15.32 -0.53
N TYR A 122 14.50 14.23 -1.03
CA TYR A 122 14.57 13.84 -2.43
C TYR A 122 13.31 13.09 -2.88
N PRO A 123 12.91 13.18 -4.18
CA PRO A 123 11.71 12.53 -4.66
C PRO A 123 11.87 11.01 -4.71
N PHE A 124 10.78 10.31 -4.44
CA PHE A 124 10.72 8.86 -4.61
C PHE A 124 10.72 8.48 -6.10
N ARG A 125 11.38 7.36 -6.42
CA ARG A 125 11.41 6.79 -7.78
C ARG A 125 11.05 5.31 -7.76
N PRO A 126 10.37 4.79 -8.78
CA PRO A 126 10.04 3.36 -8.89
C PRO A 126 11.26 2.44 -8.76
N GLU A 127 12.41 2.89 -9.27
CA GLU A 127 13.66 2.14 -9.24
C GLU A 127 14.14 1.82 -7.83
N TYR A 128 13.71 2.59 -6.83
CA TYR A 128 14.06 2.33 -5.43
C TYR A 128 13.41 1.07 -4.89
N ILE A 129 12.25 0.68 -5.42
CA ILE A 129 11.57 -0.58 -5.09
C ILE A 129 12.02 -1.68 -6.05
N ILE A 130 12.06 -1.38 -7.35
CA ILE A 130 12.32 -2.35 -8.41
C ILE A 130 13.79 -2.26 -8.82
N ASP A 131 14.67 -2.80 -8.01
CA ASP A 131 16.07 -2.88 -8.31
C ASP A 131 16.32 -3.97 -9.36
N GLN A 132 16.43 -3.58 -10.64
CA GLN A 132 16.65 -4.48 -11.79
C GLN A 132 15.62 -5.64 -11.88
N GLY A 133 14.38 -5.40 -11.50
CA GLY A 133 13.33 -6.41 -11.51
C GLY A 133 13.36 -7.40 -10.36
N TYR A 134 14.24 -7.21 -9.38
CA TYR A 134 14.39 -8.13 -8.24
C TYR A 134 13.64 -7.71 -6.98
N MET A 135 12.94 -6.58 -6.99
CA MET A 135 12.11 -6.12 -5.88
C MET A 135 12.72 -6.36 -4.50
N ASN A 136 13.89 -5.77 -4.25
CA ASN A 136 14.54 -5.87 -2.93
C ASN A 136 14.45 -7.24 -2.28
N ASN A 137 14.76 -8.25 -3.04
CA ASN A 137 14.74 -9.60 -2.55
C ASN A 137 15.78 -9.77 -1.43
N THR A 138 15.54 -10.72 -0.54
CA THR A 138 16.35 -10.99 0.66
C THR A 138 17.81 -11.30 0.39
N TYR A 139 18.18 -11.58 -0.84
CA TYR A 139 19.55 -11.91 -1.25
C TYR A 139 20.36 -10.69 -1.73
N ARG A 140 19.76 -9.51 -1.76
CA ARG A 140 20.44 -8.27 -2.17
C ARG A 140 20.52 -7.28 -1.01
N ILE A 141 21.61 -6.55 -0.97
CA ILE A 141 21.76 -5.45 0.00
C ILE A 141 20.84 -4.32 -0.46
N PRO A 142 19.83 -3.93 0.33
CA PRO A 142 18.91 -2.86 -0.05
C PRO A 142 19.65 -1.53 -0.24
N SER A 143 19.23 -0.75 -1.23
CA SER A 143 19.73 0.61 -1.43
C SER A 143 19.38 1.51 -0.24
N LYS A 144 20.09 2.63 -0.12
CA LYS A 144 19.78 3.65 0.90
C LYS A 144 18.36 4.17 0.73
N GLU A 145 17.99 4.48 -0.50
CA GLU A 145 16.68 5.03 -0.88
C GLU A 145 15.55 4.08 -0.52
N PHE A 146 15.71 2.78 -0.77
CA PHE A 146 14.73 1.79 -0.34
C PHE A 146 14.63 1.70 1.19
N LYS A 147 15.74 1.74 1.91
CA LYS A 147 15.75 1.74 3.37
C LYS A 147 15.06 2.98 3.94
N ASP A 148 15.29 4.16 3.36
CA ASP A 148 14.63 5.39 3.76
C ASP A 148 13.13 5.30 3.53
N PHE A 149 12.69 4.78 2.38
CA PHE A 149 11.29 4.56 2.09
C PHE A 149 10.64 3.56 3.05
N GLN A 150 11.30 2.44 3.34
CA GLN A 150 10.81 1.45 4.31
C GLN A 150 10.70 2.04 5.72
N ALA A 151 11.68 2.83 6.13
CA ALA A 151 11.64 3.51 7.43
C ALA A 151 10.48 4.52 7.51
N PHE A 152 10.26 5.29 6.45
CA PHE A 152 9.12 6.20 6.32
C PHE A 152 7.80 5.43 6.41
N GLN A 153 7.62 4.36 5.62
CA GLN A 153 6.41 3.53 5.63
C GLN A 153 6.12 2.95 7.01
N ARG A 154 7.13 2.43 7.71
CA ARG A 154 6.96 1.90 9.08
C ARG A 154 6.45 2.96 10.05
N ARG A 155 6.94 4.19 9.95
CA ARG A 155 6.44 5.29 10.80
C ARG A 155 5.00 5.64 10.50
N GLU A 156 4.62 5.69 9.23
CA GLU A 156 3.24 5.99 8.83
C GLU A 156 2.27 4.89 9.26
N VAL A 157 2.66 3.62 9.11
CA VAL A 157 1.88 2.48 9.64
C VAL A 157 1.73 2.58 11.15
N ALA A 158 2.80 2.84 11.88
CA ALA A 158 2.77 2.92 13.35
C ALA A 158 1.88 4.07 13.84
N LYS A 159 1.89 5.22 13.17
CA LYS A 159 0.99 6.36 13.48
C LYS A 159 -0.47 5.96 13.31
N LEU A 160 -0.82 5.39 12.15
CA LEU A 160 -2.19 4.98 11.87
C LEU A 160 -2.65 3.87 12.84
N ALA A 161 -1.80 2.86 13.06
CA ALA A 161 -2.09 1.78 14.00
C ALA A 161 -2.38 2.31 15.40
N LYS A 162 -1.55 3.25 15.88
CA LYS A 162 -1.78 3.88 17.18
C LYS A 162 -3.14 4.61 17.25
N GLU A 163 -3.46 5.44 16.25
CA GLU A 163 -4.73 6.17 16.21
C GLU A 163 -5.94 5.20 16.22
N MET A 164 -5.86 4.11 15.48
CA MET A 164 -6.94 3.11 15.43
C MET A 164 -7.07 2.32 16.74
N VAL A 165 -5.95 1.92 17.34
CA VAL A 165 -5.92 1.21 18.63
C VAL A 165 -6.44 2.12 19.75
N ASP A 166 -6.03 3.39 19.76
CA ASP A 166 -6.53 4.37 20.74
C ASP A 166 -8.06 4.48 20.69
N ILE A 167 -8.66 4.53 19.49
CA ILE A 167 -10.12 4.54 19.32
C ILE A 167 -10.78 3.29 19.90
N VAL A 168 -10.21 2.12 19.65
CA VAL A 168 -10.75 0.86 20.20
C VAL A 168 -10.73 0.88 21.72
N HIS A 169 -9.63 1.32 22.32
CA HIS A 169 -9.50 1.43 23.77
C HIS A 169 -10.43 2.51 24.38
N GLU A 170 -10.59 3.66 23.70
CA GLU A 170 -11.56 4.69 24.12
C GLU A 170 -13.01 4.19 24.15
N CYS A 171 -13.34 3.23 23.27
CA CYS A 171 -14.63 2.54 23.28
C CYS A 171 -14.72 1.38 24.30
N GLY A 172 -13.69 1.21 25.15
CA GLY A 172 -13.67 0.18 26.19
C GLY A 172 -13.46 -1.24 25.68
N LYS A 173 -12.87 -1.41 24.48
CA LYS A 173 -12.68 -2.69 23.81
C LYS A 173 -11.19 -3.01 23.66
N GLU A 174 -10.87 -4.27 23.33
CA GLU A 174 -9.50 -4.72 23.13
C GLU A 174 -9.10 -4.63 21.65
N ALA A 175 -7.83 -4.32 21.38
CA ALA A 175 -7.23 -4.31 20.06
C ALA A 175 -6.15 -5.39 19.91
N MET A 176 -6.16 -6.10 18.77
CA MET A 176 -5.21 -7.17 18.47
C MET A 176 -4.58 -6.95 17.08
#